data_d0f63c214feecee17bee65f198714c45
#
_entry.id   d0f63c214feecee17bee65f198714c45
#
_cell.length_a   1.000
_cell.length_b   1.000
_cell.length_c   1.000
_cell.angle_alpha   90.00
_cell.angle_beta   90.00
_cell.angle_gamma   90.00
#
_symmetry.space_group_name_H-M   'P 1'
#
loop_
_entity.id
_entity.type
_entity.pdbx_description
1 polymer ?
#
loop_
_entity_poly.entity_id
_entity_poly.type
_entity_poly.pdbx_seq_one_letter_code
_entity_poly.pdbx_strand_id
1 'polypeptide(L)'
;MWTKELFGFDVYHLVAAFIIYSMLGWLVESIYMSICNKKITNRGFGKGPFCPIYGFGAVFGYIILSPLSHNPILLYLAGAVVATVFEYGVGRLMLFLFGEVWWDYKNKPCNFQGLICLESTIAWGFYAIIIITFLNAKVMGLIDRYDVALGKRFCIMVLCIVVIDYLFQFARLFGKDIKKGKEKVLNVYKAFRARW
;
A
#
# COMPACT_ATOMS: atom_id res chain seq x y z
N MET A 1 4.40 20.49 15.82
CA MET A 1 4.68 19.22 15.11
C MET A 1 4.11 19.24 13.69
N TRP A 2 2.84 19.56 13.50
CA TRP A 2 2.14 19.54 12.20
C TRP A 2 2.53 20.66 11.22
N THR A 3 3.15 21.72 11.69
CA THR A 3 3.66 22.88 10.91
C THR A 3 5.15 22.78 10.58
N LYS A 4 5.81 21.67 10.92
CA LYS A 4 7.19 21.45 10.48
C LYS A 4 7.16 21.11 9.00
N GLU A 5 7.99 21.80 8.24
CA GLU A 5 8.24 21.47 6.84
C GLU A 5 9.14 20.24 6.76
N LEU A 6 8.69 19.26 6.02
CA LEU A 6 9.44 18.07 5.66
C LEU A 6 9.48 18.00 4.13
N PHE A 7 10.66 18.09 3.53
CA PHE A 7 10.83 18.08 2.06
C PHE A 7 10.03 19.18 1.33
N GLY A 8 9.86 20.36 1.92
CA GLY A 8 9.10 21.48 1.34
C GLY A 8 7.59 21.41 1.52
N PHE A 9 7.10 20.45 2.31
CA PHE A 9 5.68 20.30 2.67
C PHE A 9 5.51 20.28 4.18
N ASP A 10 4.43 20.85 4.68
CA ASP A 10 4.08 20.65 6.07
C ASP A 10 3.53 19.23 6.32
N VAL A 11 3.71 18.76 7.53
CA VAL A 11 3.31 17.39 7.93
C VAL A 11 1.82 17.14 7.74
N TYR A 12 0.98 18.18 7.87
CA TYR A 12 -0.47 18.03 7.68
C TYR A 12 -0.80 17.61 6.24
N HIS A 13 -0.26 18.30 5.24
CA HIS A 13 -0.48 17.97 3.84
C HIS A 13 0.06 16.59 3.48
N LEU A 14 1.24 16.22 4.00
CA LEU A 14 1.80 14.88 3.75
C LEU A 14 0.92 13.78 4.34
N VAL A 15 0.43 13.94 5.57
CA VAL A 15 -0.44 12.95 6.23
C VAL A 15 -1.82 12.89 5.54
N ALA A 16 -2.40 14.03 5.21
CA ALA A 16 -3.69 14.08 4.52
C ALA A 16 -3.60 13.44 3.13
N ALA A 17 -2.54 13.76 2.36
CA ALA A 17 -2.27 13.14 1.06
C ALA A 17 -2.07 11.62 1.19
N PHE A 18 -1.28 11.17 2.18
CA PHE A 18 -1.10 9.75 2.46
C PHE A 18 -2.44 9.05 2.69
N ILE A 19 -3.33 9.62 3.49
CA ILE A 19 -4.66 9.05 3.75
C ILE A 19 -5.48 8.98 2.45
N ILE A 20 -5.56 10.09 1.71
CA ILE A 20 -6.36 10.17 0.48
C ILE A 20 -5.84 9.16 -0.56
N TYR A 21 -4.54 9.10 -0.80
CA TYR A 21 -3.95 8.15 -1.74
C TYR A 21 -4.09 6.69 -1.30
N SER A 22 -4.03 6.41 0.02
CA SER A 22 -4.29 5.07 0.54
C SER A 22 -5.73 4.61 0.29
N MET A 23 -6.69 5.52 0.39
CA MET A 23 -8.10 5.22 0.10
C MET A 23 -8.36 5.12 -1.40
N LEU A 24 -7.81 6.03 -2.22
CA LEU A 24 -7.94 5.99 -3.67
C LEU A 24 -7.31 4.72 -4.26
N GLY A 25 -6.11 4.36 -3.81
CA GLY A 25 -5.44 3.14 -4.26
C GLY A 25 -6.22 1.88 -3.88
N TRP A 26 -6.75 1.83 -2.65
CA TRP A 26 -7.65 0.76 -2.25
C TRP A 26 -8.89 0.67 -3.16
N LEU A 27 -9.50 1.81 -3.48
CA LEU A 27 -10.70 1.85 -4.34
C LEU A 27 -10.40 1.33 -5.74
N VAL A 28 -9.36 1.85 -6.39
CA VAL A 28 -8.96 1.47 -7.75
C VAL A 28 -8.63 -0.02 -7.80
N GLU A 29 -7.81 -0.53 -6.87
CA GLU A 29 -7.43 -1.94 -6.84
C GLU A 29 -8.61 -2.86 -6.52
N SER A 30 -9.48 -2.47 -5.60
CA SER A 30 -10.67 -3.26 -5.27
C SER A 30 -11.65 -3.35 -6.44
N ILE A 31 -11.83 -2.27 -7.20
CA ILE A 31 -12.62 -2.28 -8.44
C ILE A 31 -11.96 -3.19 -9.49
N TYR A 32 -10.68 -3.00 -9.76
CA TYR A 32 -9.92 -3.81 -10.73
C TYR A 32 -10.01 -5.31 -10.40
N MET A 33 -9.72 -5.68 -9.16
CA MET A 33 -9.78 -7.07 -8.72
C MET A 33 -11.19 -7.64 -8.69
N SER A 34 -12.19 -6.80 -8.44
CA SER A 34 -13.60 -7.24 -8.50
C SER A 34 -14.01 -7.58 -9.93
N ILE A 35 -13.55 -6.81 -10.91
CA ILE A 35 -13.78 -7.09 -12.34
C ILE A 35 -13.05 -8.37 -12.75
N CYS A 36 -11.76 -8.51 -12.43
CA CYS A 36 -10.95 -9.69 -12.76
C CYS A 36 -11.53 -10.97 -12.14
N ASN A 37 -11.95 -10.92 -10.89
CA ASN A 37 -12.47 -12.08 -10.15
C ASN A 37 -13.97 -12.32 -10.36
N LYS A 38 -14.67 -11.44 -11.09
CA LYS A 38 -16.14 -11.45 -11.25
C LYS A 38 -16.91 -11.55 -9.94
N LYS A 39 -16.38 -10.98 -8.87
CA LYS A 39 -16.97 -10.92 -7.54
C LYS A 39 -16.43 -9.72 -6.75
N ILE A 40 -17.22 -9.18 -5.83
CA ILE A 40 -16.76 -8.08 -4.96
C ILE A 40 -15.54 -8.56 -4.17
N THR A 41 -14.41 -7.91 -4.38
CA THR A 41 -13.12 -8.22 -3.76
C THR A 41 -12.62 -6.99 -3.02
N ASN A 42 -12.52 -7.08 -1.68
CA ASN A 42 -11.86 -6.07 -0.88
C ASN A 42 -10.35 -6.31 -0.92
N ARG A 43 -9.58 -5.28 -1.27
CA ARG A 43 -8.11 -5.31 -1.29
C ARG A 43 -7.56 -4.54 -0.11
N GLY A 44 -6.46 -5.03 0.43
CA GLY A 44 -5.81 -4.47 1.60
C GLY A 44 -5.74 -5.47 2.76
N PHE A 45 -4.87 -5.18 3.70
CA PHE A 45 -4.69 -6.01 4.90
C PHE A 45 -5.85 -5.85 5.89
N GLY A 46 -6.36 -4.64 6.03
CA GLY A 46 -7.49 -4.30 6.89
C GLY A 46 -8.84 -4.67 6.28
N LYS A 47 -9.89 -4.55 7.08
CA LYS A 47 -11.28 -4.62 6.60
C LYS A 47 -11.75 -3.29 6.02
N GLY A 48 -11.16 -2.19 6.49
CA GLY A 48 -11.46 -0.83 6.05
C GLY A 48 -10.96 -0.52 4.63
N PRO A 49 -11.45 0.58 4.03
CA PRO A 49 -11.09 1.01 2.69
C PRO A 49 -9.72 1.73 2.69
N PHE A 50 -8.65 0.99 3.02
CA PHE A 50 -7.34 1.59 3.21
C PHE A 50 -6.21 0.64 2.79
N CYS A 51 -5.32 1.13 1.92
CA CYS A 51 -4.16 0.39 1.46
C CYS A 51 -2.91 1.28 1.53
N PRO A 52 -2.11 1.21 2.62
CA PRO A 52 -1.00 2.13 2.91
C PRO A 52 0.08 2.19 1.83
N ILE A 53 0.29 1.10 1.10
CA ILE A 53 1.31 1.03 0.05
C ILE A 53 1.11 2.13 -1.00
N TYR A 54 -0.15 2.43 -1.37
CA TYR A 54 -0.47 3.49 -2.34
C TYR A 54 -0.22 4.88 -1.75
N GLY A 55 -0.54 5.09 -0.47
CA GLY A 55 -0.24 6.33 0.22
C GLY A 55 1.26 6.61 0.31
N PHE A 56 2.04 5.63 0.74
CA PHE A 56 3.51 5.75 0.77
C PHE A 56 4.09 5.92 -0.62
N GLY A 57 3.65 5.11 -1.60
CA GLY A 57 4.11 5.21 -2.98
C GLY A 57 3.84 6.57 -3.60
N ALA A 58 2.65 7.13 -3.39
CA ALA A 58 2.30 8.44 -3.91
C ALA A 58 3.08 9.58 -3.23
N VAL A 59 3.19 9.58 -1.89
CA VAL A 59 3.91 10.62 -1.15
C VAL A 59 5.40 10.58 -1.46
N PHE A 60 6.06 9.43 -1.38
CA PHE A 60 7.48 9.29 -1.72
C PHE A 60 7.73 9.55 -3.21
N GLY A 61 6.85 9.03 -4.07
CA GLY A 61 6.91 9.30 -5.51
C GLY A 61 6.83 10.79 -5.79
N TYR A 62 5.91 11.51 -5.16
CA TYR A 62 5.80 12.95 -5.32
C TYR A 62 7.05 13.69 -4.88
N ILE A 63 7.60 13.39 -3.69
CA ILE A 63 8.82 14.02 -3.18
C ILE A 63 10.00 13.82 -4.14
N ILE A 64 10.16 12.61 -4.68
CA ILE A 64 11.30 12.26 -5.54
C ILE A 64 11.10 12.76 -6.98
N LEU A 65 9.89 12.66 -7.53
CA LEU A 65 9.63 12.86 -8.95
C LEU A 65 9.10 14.24 -9.31
N SER A 66 8.60 15.04 -8.35
CA SER A 66 8.07 16.37 -8.63
C SER A 66 9.06 17.30 -9.34
N PRO A 67 10.38 17.27 -9.07
CA PRO A 67 11.34 18.08 -9.84
C PRO A 67 11.37 17.73 -11.33
N LEU A 68 10.94 16.54 -11.73
CA LEU A 68 10.93 16.08 -13.12
C LEU A 68 9.60 16.37 -13.85
N SER A 69 8.65 17.03 -13.19
CA SER A 69 7.30 17.31 -13.72
C SER A 69 7.29 18.06 -15.06
N HIS A 70 8.34 18.83 -15.35
CA HIS A 70 8.48 19.59 -16.60
C HIS A 70 8.88 18.75 -17.81
N ASN A 71 9.37 17.52 -17.60
CA ASN A 71 9.78 16.62 -18.69
C ASN A 71 9.01 15.29 -18.57
N PRO A 72 7.92 15.10 -19.34
CA PRO A 72 7.07 13.93 -19.22
C PRO A 72 7.78 12.61 -19.56
N ILE A 73 8.76 12.63 -20.48
CA ILE A 73 9.53 11.43 -20.83
C ILE A 73 10.41 11.01 -19.65
N LEU A 74 11.15 11.97 -19.08
CA LEU A 74 12.02 11.70 -17.93
C LEU A 74 11.20 11.32 -16.71
N LEU A 75 10.05 11.98 -16.49
CA LEU A 75 9.11 11.64 -15.42
C LEU A 75 8.57 10.22 -15.57
N TYR A 76 8.20 9.80 -16.78
CA TYR A 76 7.76 8.44 -17.08
C TYR A 76 8.86 7.41 -16.73
N LEU A 77 10.08 7.61 -17.27
CA LEU A 77 11.18 6.66 -17.06
C LEU A 77 11.60 6.58 -15.59
N ALA A 78 11.77 7.73 -14.94
CA ALA A 78 12.12 7.78 -13.53
C ALA A 78 11.00 7.20 -12.66
N GLY A 79 9.74 7.49 -12.97
CA GLY A 79 8.57 6.95 -12.28
C GLY A 79 8.46 5.43 -12.39
N ALA A 80 8.68 4.88 -13.58
CA ALA A 80 8.73 3.44 -13.80
C ALA A 80 9.80 2.78 -12.92
N VAL A 81 11.02 3.33 -12.89
CA VAL A 81 12.12 2.78 -12.09
C VAL A 81 11.84 2.92 -10.59
N VAL A 82 11.52 4.14 -10.12
CA VAL A 82 11.31 4.42 -8.68
C VAL A 82 10.18 3.57 -8.12
N ALA A 83 9.05 3.50 -8.82
CA ALA A 83 7.91 2.72 -8.35
C ALA A 83 8.18 1.21 -8.40
N THR A 84 8.89 0.69 -9.41
CA THR A 84 9.28 -0.72 -9.47
C THR A 84 10.24 -1.09 -8.34
N VAL A 85 11.22 -0.23 -8.02
CA VAL A 85 12.12 -0.44 -6.87
C VAL A 85 11.33 -0.44 -5.56
N PHE A 86 10.39 0.48 -5.42
CA PHE A 86 9.50 0.53 -4.26
C PHE A 86 8.62 -0.73 -4.15
N GLU A 87 7.97 -1.17 -5.24
CA GLU A 87 7.16 -2.39 -5.31
C GLU A 87 7.98 -3.62 -4.92
N TYR A 88 9.20 -3.76 -5.44
CA TYR A 88 10.12 -4.84 -5.07
C TYR A 88 10.49 -4.79 -3.60
N GLY A 89 10.84 -3.62 -3.07
CA GLY A 89 11.17 -3.41 -1.66
C GLY A 89 10.03 -3.81 -0.72
N VAL A 90 8.80 -3.39 -1.05
CA VAL A 90 7.61 -3.79 -0.29
C VAL A 90 7.35 -5.28 -0.39
N GLY A 91 7.49 -5.90 -1.56
CA GLY A 91 7.36 -7.35 -1.74
C GLY A 91 8.37 -8.13 -0.89
N ARG A 92 9.64 -7.68 -0.84
CA ARG A 92 10.67 -8.28 0.02
C ARG A 92 10.37 -8.11 1.51
N LEU A 93 9.88 -6.93 1.90
CA LEU A 93 9.47 -6.67 3.28
C LEU A 93 8.30 -7.58 3.69
N MET A 94 7.32 -7.77 2.82
CA MET A 94 6.18 -8.65 3.09
C MET A 94 6.62 -10.10 3.23
N LEU A 95 7.51 -10.59 2.36
CA LEU A 95 8.09 -11.93 2.50
C LEU A 95 8.82 -12.11 3.83
N PHE A 96 9.56 -11.09 4.27
CA PHE A 96 10.27 -11.12 5.54
C PHE A 96 9.33 -11.13 6.75
N LEU A 97 8.28 -10.30 6.72
CA LEU A 97 7.35 -10.15 7.86
C LEU A 97 6.26 -11.22 7.91
N PHE A 98 5.74 -11.64 6.76
CA PHE A 98 4.55 -12.50 6.66
C PHE A 98 4.82 -13.84 5.98
N GLY A 99 5.99 -14.02 5.35
CA GLY A 99 6.30 -15.22 4.56
C GLY A 99 5.56 -15.31 3.22
N GLU A 100 4.73 -14.31 2.88
CA GLU A 100 3.93 -14.27 1.65
C GLU A 100 3.77 -12.84 1.15
N VAL A 101 3.41 -12.70 -0.14
CA VAL A 101 3.03 -11.44 -0.77
C VAL A 101 1.59 -11.50 -1.25
N TRP A 102 0.93 -10.34 -1.41
CA TRP A 102 -0.48 -10.27 -1.79
C TRP A 102 -0.70 -10.15 -3.30
N TRP A 103 0.36 -10.22 -4.09
CA TRP A 103 0.33 -10.31 -5.55
C TRP A 103 1.32 -11.38 -6.02
N ASP A 104 1.13 -11.89 -7.22
CA ASP A 104 2.01 -12.90 -7.80
C ASP A 104 2.15 -12.68 -9.31
N TYR A 105 3.35 -12.31 -9.73
CA TYR A 105 3.68 -12.11 -11.14
C TYR A 105 4.46 -13.28 -11.76
N LYS A 106 4.54 -14.44 -11.11
CA LYS A 106 5.32 -15.59 -11.61
C LYS A 106 4.94 -15.99 -13.04
N ASN A 107 3.66 -15.85 -13.41
CA ASN A 107 3.17 -16.17 -14.73
C ASN A 107 3.23 -15.00 -15.74
N LYS A 108 3.80 -13.84 -15.33
CA LYS A 108 3.92 -12.69 -16.21
C LYS A 108 5.30 -12.67 -16.90
N PRO A 109 5.35 -12.20 -18.18
CA PRO A 109 6.62 -12.09 -18.90
C PRO A 109 7.57 -11.10 -18.21
N CYS A 110 8.87 -11.38 -18.28
CA CYS A 110 9.91 -10.57 -17.66
C CYS A 110 9.68 -10.29 -16.16
N ASN A 111 9.12 -11.26 -15.43
CA ASN A 111 9.01 -11.11 -13.99
C ASN A 111 10.35 -11.38 -13.30
N PHE A 112 10.56 -10.73 -12.17
CA PHE A 112 11.70 -10.98 -11.29
C PHE A 112 11.19 -11.45 -9.93
N GLN A 113 11.50 -12.70 -9.60
CA GLN A 113 11.08 -13.38 -8.36
C GLN A 113 9.54 -13.40 -8.12
N GLY A 114 8.73 -13.16 -9.15
CA GLY A 114 7.27 -13.01 -9.00
C GLY A 114 6.83 -11.73 -8.28
N LEU A 115 7.77 -10.84 -7.90
CA LEU A 115 7.50 -9.62 -7.15
C LEU A 115 7.25 -8.39 -8.03
N ILE A 116 7.94 -8.32 -9.17
CA ILE A 116 7.81 -7.26 -10.17
C ILE A 116 7.78 -7.88 -11.57
N CYS A 117 7.23 -7.17 -12.56
CA CYS A 117 7.22 -7.59 -13.95
C CYS A 117 7.26 -6.36 -14.89
N LEU A 118 7.54 -6.61 -16.17
CA LEU A 118 7.61 -5.53 -17.16
C LEU A 118 6.26 -4.80 -17.31
N GLU A 119 5.15 -5.52 -17.26
CA GLU A 119 3.80 -4.95 -17.37
C GLU A 119 3.52 -3.96 -16.23
N SER A 120 3.83 -4.32 -14.97
CA SER A 120 3.67 -3.42 -13.84
C SER A 120 4.62 -2.23 -13.93
N THR A 121 5.87 -2.44 -14.36
CA THR A 121 6.86 -1.37 -14.54
C THR A 121 6.39 -0.32 -15.55
N ILE A 122 5.85 -0.76 -16.69
CA ILE A 122 5.28 0.15 -17.71
C ILE A 122 4.09 0.93 -17.13
N ALA A 123 3.20 0.25 -16.43
CA ALA A 123 2.05 0.88 -15.79
C ALA A 123 2.45 1.94 -14.75
N TRP A 124 3.48 1.66 -13.95
CA TRP A 124 4.00 2.61 -12.96
C TRP A 124 4.50 3.91 -13.57
N GLY A 125 5.11 3.88 -14.75
CA GLY A 125 5.50 5.09 -15.48
C GLY A 125 4.29 5.98 -15.82
N PHE A 126 3.19 5.40 -16.30
CA PHE A 126 1.96 6.14 -16.56
C PHE A 126 1.30 6.65 -15.28
N TYR A 127 1.27 5.85 -14.22
CA TYR A 127 0.75 6.31 -12.92
C TYR A 127 1.58 7.47 -12.36
N ALA A 128 2.89 7.46 -12.51
CA ALA A 128 3.74 8.58 -12.09
C ALA A 128 3.35 9.88 -12.82
N ILE A 129 3.16 9.86 -14.15
CA ILE A 129 2.68 11.03 -14.89
C ILE A 129 1.33 11.49 -14.33
N ILE A 130 0.34 10.61 -14.24
CA ILE A 130 -1.03 10.96 -13.80
C ILE A 130 -1.00 11.57 -12.38
N ILE A 131 -0.27 10.94 -11.46
CA ILE A 131 -0.19 11.37 -10.07
C ILE A 131 0.50 12.74 -9.98
N ILE A 132 1.68 12.89 -10.60
CA ILE A 132 2.51 14.10 -10.43
C ILE A 132 1.92 15.30 -11.17
N THR A 133 1.44 15.11 -12.41
CA THR A 133 1.00 16.25 -13.24
C THR A 133 -0.47 16.63 -13.02
N PHE A 134 -1.31 15.69 -12.60
CA PHE A 134 -2.75 15.93 -12.53
C PHE A 134 -3.34 15.68 -11.15
N LEU A 135 -3.17 14.46 -10.60
CA LEU A 135 -3.92 14.05 -9.43
C LEU A 135 -3.45 14.78 -8.17
N ASN A 136 -2.15 15.02 -8.03
CA ASN A 136 -1.62 15.70 -6.85
C ASN A 136 -2.16 17.11 -6.67
N ALA A 137 -2.27 17.89 -7.76
CA ALA A 137 -2.87 19.23 -7.70
C ALA A 137 -4.33 19.19 -7.23
N LYS A 138 -5.09 18.16 -7.62
CA LYS A 138 -6.48 17.96 -7.17
C LYS A 138 -6.55 17.56 -5.70
N VAL A 139 -5.65 16.66 -5.27
CA VAL A 139 -5.58 16.21 -3.88
C VAL A 139 -5.19 17.37 -2.96
N MET A 140 -4.15 18.13 -3.30
CA MET A 140 -3.74 19.31 -2.52
C MET A 140 -4.84 20.36 -2.47
N GLY A 141 -5.44 20.71 -3.61
CA GLY A 141 -6.56 21.63 -3.64
C GLY A 141 -7.81 21.15 -2.90
N LEU A 142 -7.98 19.84 -2.68
CA LEU A 142 -9.03 19.31 -1.81
C LEU A 142 -8.67 19.53 -0.33
N ILE A 143 -7.41 19.27 0.04
CA ILE A 143 -6.92 19.45 1.41
C ILE A 143 -7.02 20.91 1.84
N ASP A 144 -6.66 21.83 0.94
CA ASP A 144 -6.68 23.30 1.19
C ASP A 144 -8.08 23.89 1.37
N ARG A 145 -9.14 23.16 0.96
CA ARG A 145 -10.52 23.62 1.15
C ARG A 145 -11.02 23.57 2.59
N TYR A 146 -10.35 22.78 3.42
CA TYR A 146 -10.77 22.56 4.81
C TYR A 146 -9.88 23.33 5.78
N ASP A 147 -10.48 23.77 6.87
CA ASP A 147 -9.73 24.35 7.98
C ASP A 147 -8.68 23.34 8.49
N VAL A 148 -7.46 23.82 8.67
CA VAL A 148 -6.30 23.00 9.05
C VAL A 148 -6.51 22.31 10.41
N ALA A 149 -7.19 22.96 11.38
CA ALA A 149 -7.43 22.35 12.68
C ALA A 149 -8.45 21.22 12.58
N LEU A 150 -9.49 21.40 11.76
CA LEU A 150 -10.48 20.37 11.47
C LEU A 150 -9.85 19.21 10.71
N GLY A 151 -9.06 19.51 9.68
CA GLY A 151 -8.35 18.51 8.87
C GLY A 151 -7.41 17.66 9.71
N LYS A 152 -6.65 18.25 10.64
CA LYS A 152 -5.76 17.51 11.57
C LYS A 152 -6.55 16.53 12.45
N ARG A 153 -7.69 16.97 13.02
CA ARG A 153 -8.54 16.08 13.83
C ARG A 153 -9.06 14.92 13.01
N PHE A 154 -9.48 15.18 11.79
CA PHE A 154 -9.94 14.14 10.87
C PHE A 154 -8.81 13.15 10.53
N CYS A 155 -7.62 13.62 10.20
CA CYS A 155 -6.46 12.76 9.95
C CYS A 155 -6.14 11.86 11.15
N ILE A 156 -6.11 12.43 12.36
CA ILE A 156 -5.86 11.65 13.58
C ILE A 156 -6.94 10.57 13.75
N MET A 157 -8.20 10.93 13.60
CA MET A 157 -9.32 9.99 13.74
C MET A 157 -9.20 8.83 12.73
N VAL A 158 -8.95 9.13 11.45
CA VAL A 158 -8.79 8.11 10.42
C VAL A 158 -7.60 7.20 10.73
N LEU A 159 -6.44 7.77 11.10
CA LEU A 159 -5.26 6.97 11.45
C LEU A 159 -5.50 6.09 12.67
N CYS A 160 -6.20 6.57 13.70
CA CYS A 160 -6.58 5.75 14.85
C CYS A 160 -7.46 4.56 14.44
N ILE A 161 -8.47 4.80 13.60
CA ILE A 161 -9.34 3.72 13.09
C ILE A 161 -8.52 2.69 12.30
N VAL A 162 -7.64 3.15 11.40
CA VAL A 162 -6.77 2.26 10.60
C VAL A 162 -5.84 1.46 11.50
N VAL A 163 -5.20 2.07 12.47
CA VAL A 163 -4.31 1.37 13.43
C VAL A 163 -5.08 0.31 14.20
N ILE A 164 -6.27 0.62 14.71
CA ILE A 164 -7.11 -0.35 15.43
C ILE A 164 -7.51 -1.52 14.51
N ASP A 165 -7.94 -1.25 13.26
CA ASP A 165 -8.30 -2.31 12.30
C ASP A 165 -7.09 -3.20 12.01
N TYR A 166 -5.92 -2.63 11.79
CA TYR A 166 -4.68 -3.37 11.53
C TYR A 166 -4.23 -4.19 12.74
N LEU A 167 -4.24 -3.63 13.94
CA LEU A 167 -3.93 -4.37 15.17
C LEU A 167 -4.87 -5.57 15.36
N PHE A 168 -6.16 -5.38 15.07
CA PHE A 168 -7.12 -6.48 15.15
C PHE A 168 -6.83 -7.58 14.12
N GLN A 169 -6.45 -7.22 12.88
CA GLN A 169 -6.08 -8.21 11.86
C GLN A 169 -4.79 -8.94 12.24
N PHE A 170 -3.78 -8.24 12.75
CA PHE A 170 -2.56 -8.86 13.26
C PHE A 170 -2.86 -9.86 14.39
N ALA A 171 -3.61 -9.44 15.40
CA ALA A 171 -3.98 -10.32 16.50
C ALA A 171 -4.71 -11.58 16.01
N ARG A 172 -5.56 -11.43 14.98
CA ARG A 172 -6.27 -12.57 14.36
C ARG A 172 -5.34 -13.52 13.61
N LEU A 173 -4.31 -13.00 12.92
CA LEU A 173 -3.31 -13.82 12.22
C LEU A 173 -2.47 -14.61 13.22
N PHE A 174 -1.89 -13.95 14.21
CA PHE A 174 -1.11 -14.61 15.26
C PHE A 174 -1.94 -15.64 16.04
N GLY A 175 -3.21 -15.34 16.33
CA GLY A 175 -4.12 -16.29 16.98
C GLY A 175 -4.37 -17.55 16.14
N LYS A 176 -4.44 -17.44 14.81
CA LYS A 176 -4.57 -18.59 13.90
C LYS A 176 -3.31 -19.43 13.84
N ASP A 177 -2.14 -18.79 13.82
CA ASP A 177 -0.84 -19.50 13.76
C ASP A 177 -0.57 -20.26 15.05
N ILE A 178 -0.88 -19.68 16.21
CA ILE A 178 -0.80 -20.36 17.51
C ILE A 178 -1.74 -21.56 17.54
N LYS A 179 -2.96 -21.43 17.02
CA LYS A 179 -3.94 -22.51 16.97
C LYS A 179 -3.48 -23.66 16.07
N LYS A 180 -2.98 -23.35 14.86
CA LYS A 180 -2.37 -24.33 13.95
C LYS A 180 -1.16 -25.03 14.57
N GLY A 181 -0.29 -24.29 15.25
CA GLY A 181 0.85 -24.85 15.99
C GLY A 181 0.43 -25.83 17.06
N LYS A 182 -0.57 -25.49 17.88
CA LYS A 182 -1.14 -26.38 18.91
C LYS A 182 -1.77 -27.63 18.31
N GLU A 183 -2.52 -27.53 17.22
CA GLU A 183 -3.11 -28.68 16.53
C GLU A 183 -2.02 -29.62 15.96
N LYS A 184 -0.97 -29.05 15.38
CA LYS A 184 0.17 -29.84 14.85
C LYS A 184 0.86 -30.62 15.98
N VAL A 185 1.14 -29.97 17.11
CA VAL A 185 1.76 -30.62 18.30
C VAL A 185 0.82 -31.71 18.86
N LEU A 186 -0.48 -31.43 18.97
CA LEU A 186 -1.47 -32.41 19.46
C LEU A 186 -1.56 -33.63 18.54
N ASN A 187 -1.51 -33.43 17.20
CA ASN A 187 -1.56 -34.52 16.24
C ASN A 187 -0.29 -35.39 16.29
N VAL A 188 0.88 -34.78 16.46
CA VAL A 188 2.14 -35.50 16.68
C VAL A 188 2.08 -36.31 17.98
N TYR A 189 1.57 -35.71 19.06
CA TYR A 189 1.38 -36.40 20.35
C TYR A 189 0.41 -37.59 20.24
N LYS A 190 -0.73 -37.43 19.57
CA LYS A 190 -1.71 -38.50 19.32
C LYS A 190 -1.12 -39.63 18.48
N ALA A 191 -0.36 -39.31 17.43
CA ALA A 191 0.32 -40.27 16.58
C ALA A 191 1.40 -41.06 17.36
N PHE A 192 2.12 -40.39 18.25
CA PHE A 192 3.09 -41.03 19.14
C PHE A 192 2.41 -42.00 20.12
N ARG A 193 1.29 -41.58 20.76
CA ARG A 193 0.54 -42.40 21.72
C ARG A 193 -0.18 -43.60 21.07
N ALA A 194 -0.53 -43.52 19.78
CA ALA A 194 -1.16 -44.62 19.04
C ALA A 194 -0.16 -45.72 18.61
N ARG A 195 1.13 -45.53 18.81
CA ARG A 195 2.19 -46.49 18.50
C ARG A 195 2.61 -47.36 19.70
N TRP A 196 2.05 -47.05 20.86
CA TRP A 196 2.21 -47.81 22.15
C TRP A 196 0.85 -48.26 22.67
#